data_93272e54bbc9ff4af314e36e3d7e57d3
#
_entry.id   93272e54bbc9ff4af314e36e3d7e57d3
#
_cell.length_a   1.000
_cell.length_b   1.000
_cell.length_c   1.000
_cell.angle_alpha   90.00
_cell.angle_beta   90.00
_cell.angle_gamma   90.00
#
_symmetry.space_group_name_H-M   'P 1'
#
loop_
_entity.id
_entity.type
_entity.pdbx_description
1 polymer ?
#
loop_
_entity_poly.entity_id
_entity_poly.type
_entity_poly.pdbx_seq_one_letter_code
_entity_poly.pdbx_strand_id
1 'polypeptide(L)'
;MSARLKEMYQNEMVDAMIKKFGYKNIMEVPKLDKIVVNMGGGEAKENAKLLDSAVKDMEIITGQKAIVTKAKKSVANFKIREGMPIGCKTTLRGDKMYEFADRLINLALPRVRDFRGVSANSFDGRGNYALGIKEQLIFPEIEYDKIDKTRGMDIIFVTTAKTDEEARYLLTLFNMPFEK
;
A
#
# COMPACT_ATOMS: atom_id res chain seq x y z
N MET A 1 -7.91 21.60 -2.69
CA MET A 1 -8.75 20.54 -3.30
C MET A 1 -8.67 19.27 -2.48
N SER A 2 -9.81 18.62 -2.20
CA SER A 2 -9.80 17.32 -1.57
C SER A 2 -9.61 16.22 -2.62
N ALA A 3 -9.07 15.07 -2.20
CA ALA A 3 -8.90 13.91 -3.07
C ALA A 3 -10.24 13.33 -3.51
N ARG A 4 -10.32 12.85 -4.75
CA ARG A 4 -11.54 12.26 -5.32
C ARG A 4 -12.12 11.13 -4.46
N LEU A 5 -11.29 10.20 -4.03
CA LEU A 5 -11.75 9.08 -3.19
C LEU A 5 -12.19 9.50 -1.80
N LYS A 6 -11.60 10.57 -1.26
CA LYS A 6 -12.04 11.13 0.03
C LYS A 6 -13.46 11.69 -0.07
N GLU A 7 -13.74 12.44 -1.13
CA GLU A 7 -15.09 12.96 -1.38
C GLU A 7 -16.09 11.84 -1.62
N MET A 8 -15.71 10.84 -2.39
CA MET A 8 -16.54 9.66 -2.65
C MET A 8 -16.87 8.91 -1.37
N TYR A 9 -15.88 8.76 -0.47
CA TYR A 9 -16.09 8.14 0.83
C TYR A 9 -17.13 8.92 1.65
N GLN A 10 -16.96 10.23 1.77
CA GLN A 10 -17.84 11.07 2.57
C GLN A 10 -19.26 11.13 2.01
N ASN A 11 -19.42 11.19 0.70
CA ASN A 11 -20.72 11.40 0.04
C ASN A 11 -21.50 10.12 -0.22
N GLU A 12 -20.84 9.00 -0.48
CA GLU A 12 -21.49 7.77 -0.95
C GLU A 12 -21.18 6.55 -0.09
N MET A 13 -19.92 6.36 0.29
CA MET A 13 -19.46 5.12 0.90
C MET A 13 -19.92 4.97 2.34
N VAL A 14 -19.96 6.06 3.09
CA VAL A 14 -20.44 6.06 4.49
C VAL A 14 -21.88 5.55 4.54
N ASP A 15 -22.75 6.07 3.68
CA ASP A 15 -24.15 5.64 3.61
C ASP A 15 -24.28 4.18 3.19
N ALA A 16 -23.49 3.73 2.21
CA ALA A 16 -23.48 2.33 1.78
C ALA A 16 -23.04 1.39 2.90
N MET A 17 -22.05 1.77 3.70
CA MET A 17 -21.60 0.98 4.85
C MET A 17 -22.66 0.90 5.93
N ILE A 18 -23.34 2.01 6.22
CA ILE A 18 -24.43 2.04 7.22
C ILE A 18 -25.57 1.12 6.79
N LYS A 19 -25.95 1.15 5.52
CA LYS A 19 -27.01 0.27 4.99
C LYS A 19 -26.64 -1.21 5.07
N LYS A 20 -25.38 -1.54 4.83
CA LYS A 20 -24.89 -2.92 4.83
C LYS A 20 -24.77 -3.50 6.24
N PHE A 21 -24.20 -2.76 7.17
CA PHE A 21 -23.83 -3.25 8.51
C PHE A 21 -24.68 -2.68 9.65
N GLY A 22 -25.49 -1.65 9.40
CA GLY A 22 -26.41 -1.12 10.38
C GLY A 22 -25.78 -0.35 11.54
N TYR A 23 -24.72 0.43 11.27
CA TYR A 23 -24.08 1.25 12.30
C TYR A 23 -25.04 2.29 12.89
N LYS A 24 -24.98 2.49 14.20
CA LYS A 24 -25.81 3.46 14.90
C LYS A 24 -25.28 4.88 14.84
N ASN A 25 -23.97 5.03 14.72
CA ASN A 25 -23.29 6.32 14.68
C ASN A 25 -22.34 6.36 13.48
N ILE A 26 -22.28 7.51 12.83
CA ILE A 26 -21.35 7.76 11.70
C ILE A 26 -19.89 7.54 12.11
N MET A 27 -19.55 7.76 13.38
CA MET A 27 -18.20 7.54 13.89
C MET A 27 -17.81 6.06 14.00
N GLU A 28 -18.79 5.15 13.94
CA GLU A 28 -18.54 3.69 13.94
C GLU A 28 -18.19 3.17 12.55
N VAL A 29 -18.47 3.93 11.50
CA VAL A 29 -18.25 3.50 10.12
C VAL A 29 -16.74 3.34 9.87
N PRO A 30 -16.30 2.16 9.37
CA PRO A 30 -14.90 1.95 9.03
C PRO A 30 -14.39 2.94 8.00
N LYS A 31 -13.16 3.35 8.15
CA LYS A 31 -12.47 4.25 7.23
C LYS A 31 -11.03 3.82 7.04
N LEU A 32 -10.39 4.30 5.98
CA LEU A 32 -8.95 4.13 5.81
C LEU A 32 -8.23 5.02 6.83
N ASP A 33 -7.35 4.41 7.60
CA ASP A 33 -6.50 5.12 8.56
C ASP A 33 -5.19 5.56 7.89
N LYS A 34 -4.50 4.60 7.27
CA LYS A 34 -3.24 4.85 6.57
C LYS A 34 -2.97 3.78 5.52
N ILE A 35 -2.08 4.10 4.59
CA ILE A 35 -1.50 3.12 3.66
C ILE A 35 0.01 3.13 3.88
N VAL A 36 0.56 1.95 4.13
CA VAL A 36 2.01 1.77 4.30
C VAL A 36 2.56 1.06 3.07
N VAL A 37 3.53 1.69 2.42
CA VAL A 37 4.25 1.09 1.30
C VAL A 37 5.64 0.71 1.78
N ASN A 38 6.02 -0.55 1.60
CA ASN A 38 7.29 -1.08 2.05
C ASN A 38 8.03 -1.78 0.91
N MET A 39 9.31 -1.49 0.77
CA MET A 39 10.22 -2.22 -0.11
C MET A 39 11.30 -2.89 0.72
N GLY A 40 11.40 -4.23 0.63
CA GLY A 40 12.49 -4.97 1.20
C GLY A 40 13.76 -4.79 0.36
N GLY A 41 14.85 -4.43 1.02
CA GLY A 41 16.13 -4.20 0.36
C GLY A 41 17.19 -5.23 0.75
N GLY A 42 16.87 -6.52 0.66
CA GLY A 42 17.81 -7.60 1.02
C GLY A 42 19.16 -7.52 0.32
N GLU A 43 19.20 -6.91 -0.85
CA GLU A 43 20.43 -6.69 -1.62
C GLU A 43 21.27 -5.52 -1.11
N ALA A 44 20.69 -4.65 -0.30
CA ALA A 44 21.41 -3.52 0.29
C ALA A 44 22.57 -3.96 1.19
N LYS A 45 22.57 -5.19 1.68
CA LYS A 45 23.69 -5.79 2.41
C LYS A 45 24.97 -5.82 1.57
N GLU A 46 24.83 -6.00 0.26
CA GLU A 46 25.97 -6.10 -0.66
C GLU A 46 26.32 -4.74 -1.27
N ASN A 47 25.30 -3.92 -1.53
CA ASN A 47 25.50 -2.61 -2.17
C ASN A 47 24.45 -1.60 -1.69
N ALA A 48 24.90 -0.62 -0.92
CA ALA A 48 24.06 0.45 -0.38
C ALA A 48 23.42 1.33 -1.46
N LYS A 49 24.04 1.41 -2.65
CA LYS A 49 23.48 2.20 -3.78
C LYS A 49 22.17 1.62 -4.30
N LEU A 50 21.97 0.31 -4.18
CA LEU A 50 20.71 -0.34 -4.58
C LEU A 50 19.54 0.13 -3.71
N LEU A 51 19.80 0.36 -2.42
CA LEU A 51 18.80 0.90 -1.52
C LEU A 51 18.45 2.35 -1.85
N ASP A 52 19.45 3.17 -2.21
CA ASP A 52 19.22 4.56 -2.61
C ASP A 52 18.28 4.63 -3.82
N SER A 53 18.47 3.74 -4.80
CA SER A 53 17.58 3.64 -5.96
C SER A 53 16.16 3.23 -5.56
N ALA A 54 16.00 2.29 -4.63
CA ALA A 54 14.70 1.89 -4.11
C ALA A 54 13.99 3.03 -3.39
N VAL A 55 14.73 3.82 -2.60
CA VAL A 55 14.20 5.01 -1.92
C VAL A 55 13.70 6.04 -2.92
N LYS A 56 14.46 6.29 -3.99
CA LYS A 56 14.06 7.22 -5.06
C LYS A 56 12.79 6.76 -5.75
N ASP A 57 12.70 5.48 -6.11
CA ASP A 57 11.52 4.92 -6.74
C ASP A 57 10.30 5.07 -5.85
N MET A 58 10.44 4.79 -4.56
CA MET A 58 9.36 4.94 -3.60
C MET A 58 8.90 6.39 -3.46
N GLU A 59 9.84 7.34 -3.42
CA GLU A 59 9.50 8.77 -3.36
C GLU A 59 8.74 9.24 -4.60
N ILE A 60 9.09 8.74 -5.77
CA ILE A 60 8.38 9.04 -7.01
C ILE A 60 6.96 8.46 -6.99
N ILE A 61 6.81 7.21 -6.56
CA ILE A 61 5.51 6.51 -6.51
C ILE A 61 4.57 7.17 -5.51
N THR A 62 5.05 7.46 -4.32
CA THR A 62 4.21 7.96 -3.21
C THR A 62 4.12 9.48 -3.15
N GLY A 63 5.06 10.18 -3.74
CA GLY A 63 5.15 11.64 -3.64
C GLY A 63 5.58 12.15 -2.26
N GLN A 64 6.11 11.27 -1.42
CA GLN A 64 6.50 11.57 -0.05
C GLN A 64 7.87 10.94 0.24
N LYS A 65 8.65 11.57 1.10
CA LYS A 65 9.97 11.07 1.49
C LYS A 65 9.85 9.72 2.21
N ALA A 66 10.64 8.75 1.78
CA ALA A 66 10.69 7.43 2.38
C ALA A 66 11.66 7.38 3.56
N ILE A 67 11.36 6.52 4.53
CA ILE A 67 12.22 6.24 5.68
C ILE A 67 12.99 4.96 5.39
N VAL A 68 14.32 5.01 5.58
CA VAL A 68 15.16 3.82 5.49
C VAL A 68 14.98 2.99 6.76
N THR A 69 14.61 1.72 6.58
CA THR A 69 14.46 0.79 7.69
C THR A 69 15.78 0.08 7.97
N LYS A 70 16.09 -0.09 9.25
CA LYS A 70 17.34 -0.70 9.70
C LYS A 70 17.10 -2.00 10.44
N ALA A 71 18.06 -2.92 10.37
CA ALA A 71 17.97 -4.19 11.08
C ALA A 71 17.94 -3.99 12.59
N LYS A 72 17.03 -4.65 13.28
CA LYS A 72 16.91 -4.59 14.74
C LYS A 72 17.86 -5.55 15.45
N LYS A 73 18.22 -6.62 14.78
CA LYS A 73 19.10 -7.68 15.33
C LYS A 73 20.09 -8.15 14.28
N SER A 74 21.25 -8.58 14.74
CA SER A 74 22.23 -9.22 13.88
C SER A 74 21.86 -10.69 13.65
N VAL A 75 21.83 -11.12 12.36
CA VAL A 75 21.55 -12.51 11.98
C VAL A 75 22.66 -12.98 11.05
N ALA A 76 23.52 -13.89 11.53
CA ALA A 76 24.69 -14.36 10.81
C ALA A 76 24.33 -15.08 9.50
N ASN A 77 23.27 -15.90 9.49
CA ASN A 77 22.85 -16.65 8.31
C ASN A 77 22.44 -15.73 7.15
N PHE A 78 21.91 -14.55 7.45
CA PHE A 78 21.51 -13.56 6.46
C PHE A 78 22.58 -12.49 6.22
N LYS A 79 23.73 -12.60 6.88
CA LYS A 79 24.83 -11.62 6.81
C LYS A 79 24.36 -10.19 7.17
N ILE A 80 23.48 -10.09 8.15
CA ILE A 80 22.90 -8.83 8.61
C ILE A 80 23.46 -8.46 9.98
N ARG A 81 23.85 -7.20 10.16
CA ARG A 81 24.26 -6.63 11.44
C ARG A 81 23.22 -5.61 11.92
N GLU A 82 23.06 -5.49 13.23
CA GLU A 82 22.19 -4.49 13.81
C GLU A 82 22.54 -3.09 13.30
N GLY A 83 21.50 -2.33 12.92
CA GLY A 83 21.66 -0.98 12.37
C GLY A 83 21.94 -0.92 10.88
N MET A 84 22.10 -2.05 10.17
CA MET A 84 22.27 -2.05 8.71
C MET A 84 20.98 -1.64 8.01
N PRO A 85 21.05 -0.77 6.97
CA PRO A 85 19.89 -0.48 6.13
C PRO A 85 19.43 -1.74 5.40
N ILE A 86 18.16 -2.12 5.55
CA ILE A 86 17.60 -3.33 4.95
C ILE A 86 16.36 -3.10 4.09
N GLY A 87 15.87 -1.88 4.04
CA GLY A 87 14.69 -1.57 3.25
C GLY A 87 14.28 -0.12 3.39
N CYS A 88 13.13 0.21 2.85
CA CYS A 88 12.53 1.53 3.00
C CYS A 88 11.02 1.42 3.08
N LYS A 89 10.38 2.38 3.70
CA LYS A 89 8.92 2.44 3.82
C LYS A 89 8.43 3.87 3.82
N THR A 90 7.18 4.04 3.45
CA THR A 90 6.46 5.30 3.51
C THR A 90 5.07 5.06 4.08
N THR A 91 4.64 5.91 5.00
CA THR A 91 3.29 5.88 5.55
C THR A 91 2.51 7.07 5.01
N LEU A 92 1.39 6.78 4.33
CA LEU A 92 0.54 7.80 3.71
C LEU A 92 -0.75 7.96 4.51
N ARG A 93 -1.12 9.20 4.79
CA ARG A 93 -2.35 9.56 5.51
C ARG A 93 -3.04 10.75 4.84
N GLY A 94 -4.33 10.91 5.11
CA GLY A 94 -5.10 12.04 4.59
C GLY A 94 -5.24 12.03 3.08
N ASP A 95 -5.17 13.21 2.46
CA ASP A 95 -5.38 13.33 1.01
C ASP A 95 -4.35 12.55 0.19
N LYS A 96 -3.09 12.52 0.62
CA LYS A 96 -2.04 11.76 -0.06
C LYS A 96 -2.35 10.26 -0.09
N MET A 97 -2.91 9.73 0.98
CA MET A 97 -3.35 8.34 1.06
C MET A 97 -4.45 8.05 0.04
N TYR A 98 -5.47 8.89 -0.03
CA TYR A 98 -6.57 8.71 -0.98
C TYR A 98 -6.12 8.86 -2.43
N GLU A 99 -5.23 9.82 -2.71
CA GLU A 99 -4.67 10.00 -4.05
C GLU A 99 -3.84 8.79 -4.48
N PHE A 100 -3.03 8.26 -3.58
CA PHE A 100 -2.25 7.05 -3.85
C PHE A 100 -3.16 5.84 -4.10
N ALA A 101 -4.19 5.65 -3.27
CA ALA A 101 -5.16 4.57 -3.44
C ALA A 101 -5.87 4.64 -4.79
N ASP A 102 -6.27 5.85 -5.21
CA ASP A 102 -6.92 6.08 -6.50
C ASP A 102 -6.00 5.70 -7.66
N ARG A 103 -4.74 6.15 -7.63
CA ARG A 103 -3.76 5.81 -8.67
C ARG A 103 -3.46 4.31 -8.70
N LEU A 104 -3.30 3.69 -7.54
CA LEU A 104 -3.04 2.26 -7.45
C LEU A 104 -4.18 1.44 -8.05
N ILE A 105 -5.41 1.69 -7.62
CA ILE A 105 -6.58 0.91 -8.01
C ILE A 105 -6.94 1.13 -9.48
N ASN A 106 -6.90 2.36 -9.95
CA ASN A 106 -7.42 2.71 -11.27
C ASN A 106 -6.37 2.77 -12.38
N LEU A 107 -5.10 3.03 -12.04
CA LEU A 107 -4.03 3.17 -13.04
C LEU A 107 -2.97 2.07 -12.95
N ALA A 108 -2.50 1.75 -11.76
CA ALA A 108 -1.39 0.81 -11.58
C ALA A 108 -1.81 -0.66 -11.67
N LEU A 109 -2.82 -1.07 -10.94
CA LEU A 109 -3.25 -2.48 -10.92
C LEU A 109 -3.67 -3.00 -12.30
N PRO A 110 -4.40 -2.25 -13.14
CA PRO A 110 -4.72 -2.72 -14.49
C PRO A 110 -3.49 -2.95 -15.39
N ARG A 111 -2.34 -2.40 -15.04
CA ARG A 111 -1.08 -2.57 -15.79
C ARG A 111 -0.27 -3.79 -15.35
N VAL A 112 -0.71 -4.49 -14.32
CA VAL A 112 -0.06 -5.73 -13.88
C VAL A 112 -0.21 -6.79 -14.96
N ARG A 113 0.91 -7.47 -15.29
CA ARG A 113 0.90 -8.53 -16.31
C ARG A 113 0.00 -9.69 -15.85
N ASP A 114 -0.87 -10.15 -16.75
CA ASP A 114 -1.83 -11.24 -16.50
C ASP A 114 -2.71 -11.00 -15.27
N PHE A 115 -3.14 -9.74 -15.09
CA PHE A 115 -3.92 -9.36 -13.93
C PHE A 115 -5.32 -10.00 -13.93
N ARG A 116 -5.62 -10.75 -12.87
CA ARG A 116 -6.91 -11.42 -12.67
C ARG A 116 -7.68 -10.92 -11.46
N GLY A 117 -7.13 -9.96 -10.76
CA GLY A 117 -7.64 -9.45 -9.50
C GLY A 117 -6.63 -9.62 -8.38
N VAL A 118 -6.91 -9.01 -7.24
CA VAL A 118 -6.09 -9.14 -6.04
C VAL A 118 -6.72 -10.14 -5.09
N SER A 119 -5.91 -10.78 -4.25
CA SER A 119 -6.40 -11.80 -3.31
C SER A 119 -7.47 -11.25 -2.38
N ALA A 120 -8.59 -11.94 -2.27
CA ALA A 120 -9.66 -11.61 -1.33
C ALA A 120 -9.36 -12.11 0.10
N ASN A 121 -8.30 -12.88 0.29
CA ASN A 121 -7.98 -13.56 1.55
C ASN A 121 -6.75 -12.99 2.29
N SER A 122 -6.20 -11.87 1.82
CA SER A 122 -5.00 -11.27 2.40
C SER A 122 -5.29 -10.29 3.55
N PHE A 123 -6.28 -10.60 4.37
CA PHE A 123 -6.64 -9.84 5.56
C PHE A 123 -6.00 -10.45 6.81
N ASP A 124 -5.71 -9.63 7.80
CA ASP A 124 -5.01 -10.04 9.03
C ASP A 124 -5.92 -10.52 10.17
N GLY A 125 -7.24 -10.56 9.96
CA GLY A 125 -8.23 -10.86 10.99
C GLY A 125 -8.76 -9.63 11.74
N ARG A 126 -8.17 -8.46 11.52
CA ARG A 126 -8.51 -7.20 12.21
C ARG A 126 -8.88 -6.06 11.26
N GLY A 127 -9.19 -6.40 10.02
CA GLY A 127 -9.61 -5.42 9.02
C GLY A 127 -8.48 -4.71 8.29
N ASN A 128 -7.26 -5.23 8.32
CA ASN A 128 -6.15 -4.71 7.53
C ASN A 128 -5.86 -5.62 6.34
N TYR A 129 -5.48 -5.03 5.23
CA TYR A 129 -5.25 -5.75 3.97
C TYR A 129 -3.82 -5.53 3.47
N ALA A 130 -3.17 -6.61 3.05
CA ALA A 130 -1.82 -6.57 2.48
C ALA A 130 -1.85 -7.00 1.01
N LEU A 131 -1.23 -6.19 0.16
CA LEU A 131 -1.11 -6.43 -1.28
C LEU A 131 0.36 -6.48 -1.66
N GLY A 132 0.80 -7.59 -2.27
CA GLY A 132 2.15 -7.71 -2.82
C GLY A 132 2.17 -7.33 -4.30
N ILE A 133 3.10 -6.47 -4.69
CA ILE A 133 3.33 -6.07 -6.08
C ILE A 133 4.74 -6.51 -6.45
N LYS A 134 4.85 -7.21 -7.58
CA LYS A 134 6.12 -7.78 -8.04
C LYS A 134 7.02 -6.78 -8.77
N GLU A 135 6.44 -5.77 -9.39
CA GLU A 135 7.15 -4.81 -10.23
C GLU A 135 6.70 -3.38 -9.97
N GLN A 136 7.64 -2.47 -9.69
CA GLN A 136 7.33 -1.04 -9.55
C GLN A 136 6.93 -0.38 -10.88
N LEU A 137 7.18 -1.04 -11.99
CA LEU A 137 6.90 -0.52 -13.33
C LEU A 137 5.41 -0.33 -13.64
N ILE A 138 4.53 -0.91 -12.84
CA ILE A 138 3.09 -0.73 -12.99
C ILE A 138 2.64 0.71 -12.71
N PHE A 139 3.42 1.46 -11.94
CA PHE A 139 3.12 2.86 -11.65
C PHE A 139 3.53 3.74 -12.82
N PRO A 140 2.62 4.59 -13.36
CA PRO A 140 2.92 5.46 -14.51
C PRO A 140 4.04 6.46 -14.25
N GLU A 141 4.29 6.80 -12.99
CA GLU A 141 5.32 7.75 -12.57
C GLU A 141 6.73 7.20 -12.73
N ILE A 142 6.89 5.87 -12.78
CA ILE A 142 8.17 5.21 -12.94
C ILE A 142 8.50 5.07 -14.43
N GLU A 143 9.65 5.61 -14.84
CA GLU A 143 10.15 5.48 -16.21
C GLU A 143 11.05 4.24 -16.32
N TYR A 144 10.74 3.37 -17.28
CA TYR A 144 11.48 2.14 -17.51
C TYR A 144 12.99 2.38 -17.71
N ASP A 145 13.35 3.44 -18.41
CA ASP A 145 14.73 3.74 -18.75
C ASP A 145 15.57 4.23 -17.56
N LYS A 146 14.92 4.69 -16.50
CA LYS A 146 15.59 5.27 -15.32
C LYS A 146 15.75 4.31 -14.17
N ILE A 147 15.18 3.12 -14.24
CA ILE A 147 15.34 2.13 -13.19
C ILE A 147 16.59 1.29 -13.44
N ASP A 148 17.27 0.93 -12.37
CA ASP A 148 18.41 0.03 -12.42
C ASP A 148 18.00 -1.44 -12.30
N LYS A 149 16.86 -1.70 -11.63
CA LYS A 149 16.36 -3.06 -11.36
C LYS A 149 14.86 -3.06 -11.10
N THR A 150 14.19 -4.15 -11.51
CA THR A 150 12.80 -4.40 -11.13
C THR A 150 12.72 -4.78 -9.65
N ARG A 151 11.87 -4.08 -8.90
CA ARG A 151 11.66 -4.31 -7.47
C ARG A 151 10.20 -4.52 -7.16
N GLY A 152 9.94 -5.45 -6.24
CA GLY A 152 8.62 -5.62 -5.66
C GLY A 152 8.41 -4.73 -4.46
N MET A 153 7.15 -4.61 -4.04
CA MET A 153 6.79 -3.86 -2.84
C MET A 153 5.54 -4.45 -2.20
N ASP A 154 5.37 -4.18 -0.91
CA ASP A 154 4.16 -4.53 -0.19
C ASP A 154 3.39 -3.24 0.12
N ILE A 155 2.10 -3.28 -0.14
CA ILE A 155 1.19 -2.16 0.14
C ILE A 155 0.18 -2.64 1.15
N ILE A 156 0.13 -1.99 2.31
CA ILE A 156 -0.74 -2.37 3.42
C ILE A 156 -1.78 -1.29 3.63
N PHE A 157 -3.05 -1.68 3.51
CA PHE A 157 -4.20 -0.81 3.79
C PHE A 157 -4.62 -1.03 5.25
N VAL A 158 -4.38 -0.04 6.09
CA VAL A 158 -4.79 -0.06 7.49
C VAL A 158 -6.13 0.66 7.62
N THR A 159 -7.14 -0.05 8.11
CA THR A 159 -8.48 0.49 8.28
C THR A 159 -8.87 0.52 9.75
N THR A 160 -9.95 1.21 10.06
CA THR A 160 -10.55 1.21 11.40
C THR A 160 -11.60 0.10 11.58
N ALA A 161 -11.77 -0.76 10.59
CA ALA A 161 -12.73 -1.87 10.65
C ALA A 161 -12.35 -2.86 11.76
N LYS A 162 -13.35 -3.41 12.44
CA LYS A 162 -13.13 -4.40 13.49
C LYS A 162 -13.01 -5.81 12.93
N THR A 163 -13.61 -6.06 11.76
CA THR A 163 -13.63 -7.38 11.12
C THR A 163 -13.15 -7.28 9.68
N ASP A 164 -12.67 -8.40 9.14
CA ASP A 164 -12.22 -8.49 7.75
C ASP A 164 -13.36 -8.30 6.75
N GLU A 165 -14.56 -8.73 7.11
CA GLU A 165 -15.76 -8.56 6.26
C GLU A 165 -16.06 -7.07 6.04
N GLU A 166 -16.02 -6.28 7.10
CA GLU A 166 -16.22 -4.83 7.02
C GLU A 166 -15.15 -4.17 6.17
N ALA A 167 -13.89 -4.56 6.37
CA ALA A 167 -12.77 -4.03 5.60
C ALA A 167 -12.86 -4.42 4.11
N ARG A 168 -13.23 -5.66 3.82
CA ARG A 168 -13.42 -6.14 2.45
C ARG A 168 -14.49 -5.33 1.73
N TYR A 169 -15.60 -5.09 2.38
CA TYR A 169 -16.69 -4.30 1.80
C TYR A 169 -16.24 -2.85 1.57
N LEU A 170 -15.54 -2.24 2.53
CA LEU A 170 -14.99 -0.90 2.39
C LEU A 170 -14.06 -0.79 1.17
N LEU A 171 -13.12 -1.73 1.03
CA LEU A 171 -12.20 -1.73 -0.11
C LEU A 171 -12.91 -2.00 -1.43
N THR A 172 -13.97 -2.81 -1.42
CA THR A 172 -14.80 -3.05 -2.60
C THR A 172 -15.49 -1.76 -3.06
N LEU A 173 -15.95 -0.94 -2.13
CA LEU A 173 -16.53 0.36 -2.44
C LEU A 173 -15.51 1.33 -3.06
N PHE A 174 -14.23 1.19 -2.71
CA PHE A 174 -13.16 1.92 -3.37
C PHE A 174 -12.80 1.35 -4.77
N ASN A 175 -13.51 0.35 -5.22
CA ASN A 175 -13.29 -0.37 -6.48
C ASN A 175 -12.03 -1.26 -6.49
N MET A 176 -11.62 -1.74 -5.33
CA MET A 176 -10.52 -2.71 -5.26
C MET A 176 -10.90 -3.97 -6.06
N PRO A 177 -10.10 -4.37 -7.06
CA PRO A 177 -10.44 -5.48 -7.96
C PRO A 177 -10.10 -6.84 -7.35
N PHE A 178 -10.89 -7.30 -6.40
CA PHE A 178 -10.71 -8.63 -5.79
C PHE A 178 -10.99 -9.75 -6.79
N GLU A 179 -10.24 -10.84 -6.67
CA GLU A 179 -10.51 -12.07 -7.42
C GLU A 179 -11.89 -12.63 -7.07
N LYS A 180 -12.58 -13.18 -8.07
CA LYS A 180 -13.88 -13.85 -7.89
C LYS A 180 -13.72 -15.30 -7.47
#